data_b63e4db232ca67453bb0f051efe2f6fd
#
_entry.id   b63e4db232ca67453bb0f051efe2f6fd
#
_cell.length_a   1.000
_cell.length_b   1.000
_cell.length_c   1.000
_cell.angle_alpha   90.00
_cell.angle_beta   90.00
_cell.angle_gamma   90.00
#
_symmetry.space_group_name_H-M   'P 1'
#
loop_
_entity.id
_entity.type
_entity.pdbx_description
1 polymer ?
#
loop_
_entity_poly.entity_id
_entity_poly.type
_entity_poly.pdbx_seq_one_letter_code
_entity_poly.pdbx_strand_id
1 'polypeptide(L)'
;MDFEKFEKKEYFVNRELSWLKFDERVLSEARDKNLPLFDRLKFLSITASNLDEFFMVRVASLKDQVHAGYHKTDIAGMTAKEQLKEISVRTHELVHVQYNTLNRSLIPALEKAGMHLVAAHENLTEAQSVFVDRYFEDNVYPVLTPMAMDSSRPFPLIRNKTLNIGALISKKEKSDKLNKKDKTGELLFATVQVPSVLPRVVQIPSKKDGDTTVILLEEIIERNIDKLFLSYDVICAHPYRIMRNADLTIDEDEAEDLLVEIQRQLKKRQWGEVIRLEVEDKMDERLLKILKTEFDIKEADIFEINGPLDLTMLMKYMVRRALMLTRHRDISRHLYRNFRMRRIFSR
;
A
#
# COMPACT_ATOMS: atom_id res chain seq x y z
N MET A 1 34.64 -13.99 35.10
CA MET A 1 33.94 -14.72 34.01
C MET A 1 34.52 -14.21 32.70
N ASP A 2 34.99 -15.11 31.88
CA ASP A 2 35.53 -14.76 30.57
C ASP A 2 34.34 -14.53 29.60
N PHE A 3 33.99 -13.28 29.31
CA PHE A 3 32.89 -12.89 28.45
C PHE A 3 33.27 -12.94 26.96
N GLU A 4 34.56 -12.98 26.61
CA GLU A 4 35.03 -12.99 25.21
C GLU A 4 34.52 -14.20 24.42
N LYS A 5 34.27 -15.35 25.09
CA LYS A 5 33.69 -16.52 24.43
C LYS A 5 32.25 -16.33 23.94
N PHE A 6 31.54 -15.33 24.43
CA PHE A 6 30.15 -15.00 24.01
C PHE A 6 30.10 -13.92 22.93
N GLU A 7 31.24 -13.35 22.53
CA GLU A 7 31.31 -12.31 21.49
C GLU A 7 31.41 -12.88 20.06
N LYS A 8 31.33 -14.19 19.92
CA LYS A 8 31.36 -14.83 18.60
C LYS A 8 30.08 -14.50 17.81
N LYS A 9 30.26 -14.09 16.55
CA LYS A 9 29.17 -13.70 15.64
C LYS A 9 28.07 -14.76 15.51
N GLU A 10 28.45 -16.03 15.61
CA GLU A 10 27.53 -17.20 15.53
C GLU A 10 26.50 -17.28 16.68
N TYR A 11 26.72 -16.56 17.78
CA TYR A 11 25.77 -16.50 18.89
C TYR A 11 24.73 -15.39 18.75
N PHE A 12 24.84 -14.57 17.73
CA PHE A 12 23.93 -13.44 17.51
C PHE A 12 23.08 -13.66 16.28
N VAL A 13 21.87 -13.16 16.33
CA VAL A 13 20.96 -13.10 15.20
C VAL A 13 20.89 -11.65 14.72
N ASN A 14 20.95 -11.42 13.41
CA ASN A 14 20.74 -10.10 12.87
C ASN A 14 19.39 -9.54 13.33
N ARG A 15 19.39 -8.31 13.82
CA ARG A 15 18.21 -7.67 14.43
C ARG A 15 17.05 -7.53 13.45
N GLU A 16 17.31 -7.13 12.21
CA GLU A 16 16.28 -6.88 11.22
C GLU A 16 15.65 -8.19 10.73
N LEU A 17 16.45 -9.25 10.56
CA LEU A 17 15.93 -10.58 10.22
C LEU A 17 15.16 -11.22 11.39
N SER A 18 15.56 -10.94 12.63
CA SER A 18 14.80 -11.34 13.82
C SER A 18 13.45 -10.64 13.90
N TRP A 19 13.41 -9.34 13.52
CA TRP A 19 12.18 -8.58 13.46
C TRP A 19 11.21 -9.14 12.41
N LEU A 20 11.70 -9.51 11.22
CA LEU A 20 10.87 -10.17 10.20
C LEU A 20 10.27 -11.50 10.72
N LYS A 21 11.05 -12.32 11.45
CA LYS A 21 10.51 -13.53 12.11
C LYS A 21 9.44 -13.22 13.15
N PHE A 22 9.51 -12.06 13.81
CA PHE A 22 8.44 -11.63 14.69
C PHE A 22 7.17 -11.30 13.87
N ASP A 23 7.29 -10.60 12.75
CA ASP A 23 6.14 -10.25 11.93
C ASP A 23 5.52 -11.47 11.24
N GLU A 24 6.32 -12.48 10.88
CA GLU A 24 5.83 -13.81 10.46
C GLU A 24 4.94 -14.46 11.53
N ARG A 25 5.27 -14.33 12.82
CA ARG A 25 4.43 -14.81 13.91
C ARG A 25 3.14 -14.03 14.04
N VAL A 26 3.18 -12.70 13.82
CA VAL A 26 1.97 -11.88 13.76
C VAL A 26 1.07 -12.34 12.62
N LEU A 27 1.64 -12.62 11.45
CA LEU A 27 0.91 -13.17 10.31
C LEU A 27 0.34 -14.57 10.60
N SER A 28 1.01 -15.39 11.42
CA SER A 28 0.51 -16.72 11.78
C SER A 28 -0.82 -16.67 12.53
N GLU A 29 -1.09 -15.62 13.32
CA GLU A 29 -2.38 -15.39 13.97
C GLU A 29 -3.50 -15.15 12.94
N ALA A 30 -3.20 -14.46 11.84
CA ALA A 30 -4.17 -14.31 10.73
C ALA A 30 -4.51 -15.64 10.05
N ARG A 31 -3.64 -16.64 10.15
CA ARG A 31 -3.80 -17.97 9.55
C ARG A 31 -4.45 -18.98 10.49
N ASP A 32 -4.48 -18.70 11.80
CA ASP A 32 -5.11 -19.59 12.78
C ASP A 32 -6.64 -19.55 12.64
N LYS A 33 -7.21 -20.70 12.22
CA LYS A 33 -8.66 -20.84 12.01
C LYS A 33 -9.46 -20.90 13.31
N ASN A 34 -8.80 -21.06 14.47
CA ASN A 34 -9.45 -21.05 15.78
C ASN A 34 -9.76 -19.59 16.23
N LEU A 35 -9.11 -18.61 15.65
CA LEU A 35 -9.39 -17.21 15.93
C LEU A 35 -10.63 -16.72 15.16
N PRO A 36 -11.40 -15.79 15.75
CA PRO A 36 -12.52 -15.14 15.07
C PRO A 36 -12.08 -14.47 13.76
N LEU A 37 -12.92 -14.56 12.73
CA LEU A 37 -12.62 -14.05 11.38
C LEU A 37 -12.12 -12.60 11.39
N PHE A 38 -12.75 -11.72 12.16
CA PHE A 38 -12.35 -10.31 12.23
C PHE A 38 -11.02 -10.10 12.95
N ASP A 39 -10.69 -10.92 13.95
CA ASP A 39 -9.37 -10.85 14.59
C ASP A 39 -8.27 -11.29 13.62
N ARG A 40 -8.52 -12.30 12.80
CA ARG A 40 -7.62 -12.74 11.73
C ARG A 40 -7.37 -11.63 10.70
N LEU A 41 -8.41 -10.94 10.24
CA LEU A 41 -8.28 -9.76 9.36
C LEU A 41 -7.47 -8.65 10.01
N LYS A 42 -7.65 -8.46 11.32
CA LYS A 42 -6.91 -7.47 12.10
C LYS A 42 -5.41 -7.80 12.16
N PHE A 43 -5.04 -9.06 12.40
CA PHE A 43 -3.64 -9.47 12.37
C PHE A 43 -3.02 -9.30 10.98
N LEU A 44 -3.78 -9.57 9.92
CA LEU A 44 -3.32 -9.30 8.56
C LEU A 44 -3.02 -7.81 8.33
N SER A 45 -3.90 -6.94 8.81
CA SER A 45 -3.70 -5.48 8.75
C SER A 45 -2.52 -5.01 9.60
N ILE A 46 -2.29 -5.62 10.77
CA ILE A 46 -1.14 -5.31 11.64
C ILE A 46 0.16 -5.69 10.94
N THR A 47 0.24 -6.88 10.32
CA THR A 47 1.39 -7.31 9.52
C THR A 47 1.72 -6.28 8.42
N ALA A 48 0.70 -5.81 7.69
CA ALA A 48 0.90 -4.79 6.66
C ALA A 48 1.44 -3.46 7.24
N SER A 49 0.88 -3.01 8.36
CA SER A 49 1.33 -1.78 9.03
C SER A 49 2.76 -1.89 9.57
N ASN A 50 3.11 -3.06 10.11
CA ASN A 50 4.45 -3.35 10.60
C ASN A 50 5.47 -3.33 9.46
N LEU A 51 5.15 -3.95 8.31
CA LEU A 51 6.01 -3.91 7.13
C LEU A 51 6.20 -2.49 6.60
N ASP A 52 5.16 -1.66 6.57
CA ASP A 52 5.27 -0.27 6.17
C ASP A 52 6.32 0.48 7.02
N GLU A 53 6.23 0.35 8.35
CA GLU A 53 7.17 0.99 9.27
C GLU A 53 8.58 0.42 9.13
N PHE A 54 8.71 -0.89 8.99
CA PHE A 54 9.98 -1.56 8.79
C PHE A 54 10.70 -1.04 7.54
N PHE A 55 10.01 -0.90 6.42
CA PHE A 55 10.60 -0.35 5.20
C PHE A 55 10.99 1.12 5.38
N MET A 56 10.09 1.96 5.88
CA MET A 56 10.33 3.40 5.98
C MET A 56 11.45 3.79 6.95
N VAL A 57 11.75 2.95 7.93
CA VAL A 57 12.76 3.26 8.97
C VAL A 57 13.97 2.33 8.83
N ARG A 58 13.78 1.01 8.92
CA ARG A 58 14.90 0.06 9.00
C ARG A 58 15.57 -0.19 7.66
N VAL A 59 14.77 -0.50 6.62
CA VAL A 59 15.31 -0.69 5.26
C VAL A 59 15.88 0.61 4.73
N ALA A 60 15.23 1.74 5.00
CA ALA A 60 15.71 3.07 4.65
C ALA A 60 17.10 3.35 5.24
N SER A 61 17.28 3.16 6.55
CA SER A 61 18.57 3.34 7.23
C SER A 61 19.67 2.43 6.67
N LEU A 62 19.35 1.16 6.33
CA LEU A 62 20.33 0.27 5.69
C LEU A 62 20.71 0.74 4.27
N LYS A 63 19.76 1.28 3.50
CA LYS A 63 20.05 1.86 2.18
C LYS A 63 20.96 3.08 2.30
N ASP A 64 20.70 3.96 3.27
CA ASP A 64 21.54 5.12 3.56
C ASP A 64 22.97 4.70 3.91
N GLN A 65 23.16 3.64 4.71
CA GLN A 65 24.48 3.09 5.01
C GLN A 65 25.21 2.58 3.75
N VAL A 66 24.48 1.89 2.85
CA VAL A 66 25.07 1.44 1.58
C VAL A 66 25.47 2.61 0.69
N HIS A 67 24.63 3.66 0.59
CA HIS A 67 24.92 4.88 -0.18
C HIS A 67 26.11 5.65 0.39
N ALA A 68 26.25 5.68 1.72
CA ALA A 68 27.40 6.27 2.40
C ALA A 68 28.69 5.43 2.29
N GLY A 69 28.66 4.28 1.64
CA GLY A 69 29.83 3.38 1.53
C GLY A 69 30.24 2.73 2.85
N TYR A 70 29.31 2.55 3.78
CA TYR A 70 29.58 1.93 5.07
C TYR A 70 29.69 0.40 4.95
N HIS A 71 30.87 -0.15 5.28
CA HIS A 71 31.18 -1.57 5.11
C HIS A 71 31.33 -2.36 6.41
N LYS A 72 31.18 -1.72 7.58
CA LYS A 72 31.25 -2.45 8.84
C LYS A 72 30.09 -3.44 8.96
N THR A 73 30.37 -4.60 9.55
CA THR A 73 29.37 -5.61 9.84
C THR A 73 28.65 -5.30 11.14
N ASP A 74 27.41 -5.78 11.25
CA ASP A 74 26.68 -5.80 12.52
C ASP A 74 27.25 -6.88 13.46
N ILE A 75 26.63 -7.03 14.64
CA ILE A 75 27.03 -8.00 15.65
C ILE A 75 26.92 -9.47 15.15
N ALA A 76 26.02 -9.75 14.22
CA ALA A 76 25.85 -11.04 13.58
C ALA A 76 26.80 -11.27 12.39
N GLY A 77 27.62 -10.26 12.05
CA GLY A 77 28.64 -10.34 11.02
C GLY A 77 28.14 -10.02 9.61
N MET A 78 26.98 -9.40 9.45
CA MET A 78 26.41 -9.02 8.16
C MET A 78 26.65 -7.53 7.86
N THR A 79 27.09 -7.22 6.64
CA THR A 79 27.11 -5.85 6.10
C THR A 79 25.71 -5.37 5.77
N ALA A 80 25.48 -4.06 5.69
CA ALA A 80 24.19 -3.48 5.29
C ALA A 80 23.69 -4.02 3.94
N LYS A 81 24.62 -4.23 2.98
CA LYS A 81 24.29 -4.80 1.66
C LYS A 81 23.80 -6.26 1.74
N GLU A 82 24.44 -7.07 2.58
CA GLU A 82 24.03 -8.48 2.82
C GLU A 82 22.67 -8.52 3.52
N GLN A 83 22.46 -7.66 4.51
CA GLN A 83 21.18 -7.53 5.20
C GLN A 83 20.07 -7.17 4.23
N LEU A 84 20.24 -6.15 3.37
CA LEU A 84 19.24 -5.75 2.37
C LEU A 84 18.89 -6.88 1.41
N LYS A 85 19.89 -7.67 0.98
CA LYS A 85 19.66 -8.82 0.10
C LYS A 85 18.77 -9.87 0.77
N GLU A 86 19.08 -10.23 2.00
CA GLU A 86 18.30 -11.23 2.76
C GLU A 86 16.90 -10.71 3.13
N ILE A 87 16.80 -9.42 3.50
CA ILE A 87 15.54 -8.75 3.79
C ILE A 87 14.63 -8.79 2.55
N SER A 88 15.16 -8.48 1.35
CA SER A 88 14.38 -8.52 0.11
C SER A 88 13.76 -9.90 -0.11
N VAL A 89 14.53 -10.97 0.00
CA VAL A 89 14.01 -12.34 -0.17
C VAL A 89 12.89 -12.62 0.83
N ARG A 90 13.13 -12.38 2.12
CA ARG A 90 12.16 -12.71 3.18
C ARG A 90 10.91 -11.86 3.13
N THR A 91 11.03 -10.59 2.76
CA THR A 91 9.86 -9.71 2.66
C THR A 91 8.98 -10.06 1.47
N HIS A 92 9.54 -10.49 0.33
CA HIS A 92 8.76 -11.04 -0.79
C HIS A 92 8.02 -12.32 -0.39
N GLU A 93 8.67 -13.23 0.32
CA GLU A 93 8.04 -14.45 0.86
C GLU A 93 6.91 -14.09 1.83
N LEU A 94 7.15 -13.17 2.77
CA LEU A 94 6.16 -12.75 3.76
C LEU A 94 4.93 -12.12 3.09
N VAL A 95 5.13 -11.22 2.11
CA VAL A 95 4.04 -10.60 1.33
C VAL A 95 3.27 -11.65 0.54
N HIS A 96 3.97 -12.61 -0.10
CA HIS A 96 3.31 -13.71 -0.79
C HIS A 96 2.41 -14.54 0.15
N VAL A 97 2.89 -14.89 1.35
CA VAL A 97 2.10 -15.61 2.36
C VAL A 97 0.93 -14.75 2.85
N GLN A 98 1.14 -13.45 3.03
CA GLN A 98 0.12 -12.49 3.46
C GLN A 98 -1.06 -12.45 2.47
N TYR A 99 -0.79 -12.27 1.17
CA TYR A 99 -1.83 -12.23 0.15
C TYR A 99 -2.47 -13.60 -0.15
N ASN A 100 -1.72 -14.68 -0.04
CA ASN A 100 -2.28 -16.03 -0.07
C ASN A 100 -3.26 -16.26 1.09
N THR A 101 -2.94 -15.74 2.28
CA THR A 101 -3.83 -15.82 3.45
C THR A 101 -5.11 -15.04 3.21
N LEU A 102 -5.02 -13.84 2.65
CA LEU A 102 -6.19 -13.04 2.26
C LEU A 102 -7.05 -13.79 1.25
N ASN A 103 -6.47 -14.15 0.10
CA ASN A 103 -7.21 -14.63 -1.07
C ASN A 103 -7.78 -16.05 -0.87
N ARG A 104 -7.01 -16.96 -0.25
CA ARG A 104 -7.40 -18.36 -0.13
C ARG A 104 -8.08 -18.73 1.18
N SER A 105 -8.03 -17.86 2.17
CA SER A 105 -8.60 -18.17 3.49
C SER A 105 -9.60 -17.11 3.96
N LEU A 106 -9.23 -15.84 3.94
CA LEU A 106 -10.05 -14.78 4.57
C LEU A 106 -11.19 -14.32 3.66
N ILE A 107 -10.95 -14.09 2.37
CA ILE A 107 -12.03 -13.74 1.41
C ILE A 107 -13.09 -14.83 1.35
N PRO A 108 -12.77 -16.13 1.16
CA PRO A 108 -13.81 -17.18 1.20
C PRO A 108 -14.55 -17.31 2.53
N ALA A 109 -13.89 -16.99 3.65
CA ALA A 109 -14.54 -16.97 4.96
C ALA A 109 -15.49 -15.77 5.12
N LEU A 110 -15.14 -14.61 4.56
CA LEU A 110 -16.02 -13.44 4.49
C LEU A 110 -17.27 -13.74 3.65
N GLU A 111 -17.10 -14.33 2.48
CA GLU A 111 -18.21 -14.72 1.61
C GLU A 111 -19.20 -15.66 2.30
N LYS A 112 -18.69 -16.67 3.02
CA LYS A 112 -19.54 -17.58 3.84
C LYS A 112 -20.28 -16.84 4.96
N ALA A 113 -19.73 -15.74 5.43
CA ALA A 113 -20.36 -14.89 6.44
C ALA A 113 -21.29 -13.81 5.84
N GLY A 114 -21.64 -13.90 4.55
CA GLY A 114 -22.49 -12.95 3.85
C GLY A 114 -21.83 -11.60 3.56
N MET A 115 -20.51 -11.56 3.51
CA MET A 115 -19.75 -10.35 3.19
C MET A 115 -18.97 -10.55 1.90
N HIS A 116 -19.33 -9.81 0.87
CA HIS A 116 -18.80 -9.95 -0.47
C HIS A 116 -17.92 -8.74 -0.83
N LEU A 117 -16.67 -8.98 -1.19
CA LEU A 117 -15.80 -8.00 -1.78
C LEU A 117 -15.82 -8.15 -3.30
N VAL A 118 -16.26 -7.11 -4.00
CA VAL A 118 -16.07 -7.03 -5.45
C VAL A 118 -14.62 -6.65 -5.70
N ALA A 119 -13.82 -7.63 -6.11
CA ALA A 119 -12.38 -7.48 -6.26
C ALA A 119 -11.98 -6.75 -7.55
N ALA A 120 -12.86 -6.72 -8.56
CA ALA A 120 -12.65 -6.05 -9.84
C ALA A 120 -13.97 -5.47 -10.34
N HIS A 121 -13.94 -4.25 -10.83
CA HIS A 121 -15.11 -3.51 -11.27
C HIS A 121 -15.84 -4.12 -12.46
N GLU A 122 -15.19 -4.98 -13.24
CA GLU A 122 -15.78 -5.75 -14.34
C GLU A 122 -16.81 -6.79 -13.83
N ASN A 123 -16.70 -7.19 -12.57
CA ASN A 123 -17.57 -8.18 -11.94
C ASN A 123 -18.87 -7.57 -11.35
N LEU A 124 -19.08 -6.27 -11.50
CA LEU A 124 -20.29 -5.59 -11.05
C LEU A 124 -21.51 -6.05 -11.85
N THR A 125 -22.65 -6.21 -11.15
CA THR A 125 -23.94 -6.34 -11.82
C THR A 125 -24.39 -4.98 -12.38
N GLU A 126 -25.39 -4.98 -13.27
CA GLU A 126 -25.93 -3.75 -13.84
C GLU A 126 -26.40 -2.75 -12.77
N ALA A 127 -27.16 -3.22 -11.77
CA ALA A 127 -27.62 -2.39 -10.66
C ALA A 127 -26.46 -1.82 -9.83
N GLN A 128 -25.42 -2.63 -9.60
CA GLN A 128 -24.20 -2.18 -8.90
C GLN A 128 -23.41 -1.17 -9.74
N SER A 129 -23.32 -1.39 -11.05
CA SER A 129 -22.67 -0.47 -11.99
C SER A 129 -23.32 0.91 -11.97
N VAL A 130 -24.65 0.97 -12.09
CA VAL A 130 -25.40 2.23 -12.01
C VAL A 130 -25.17 2.96 -10.68
N PHE A 131 -25.15 2.20 -9.56
CA PHE A 131 -24.86 2.79 -8.25
C PHE A 131 -23.45 3.34 -8.17
N VAL A 132 -22.44 2.58 -8.63
CA VAL A 132 -21.02 2.94 -8.59
C VAL A 132 -20.75 4.16 -9.47
N ASP A 133 -21.31 4.21 -10.67
CA ASP A 133 -21.14 5.33 -11.61
C ASP A 133 -21.74 6.62 -11.04
N ARG A 134 -22.93 6.53 -10.41
CA ARG A 134 -23.53 7.66 -9.71
C ARG A 134 -22.72 8.09 -8.49
N TYR A 135 -22.25 7.11 -7.66
CA TYR A 135 -21.43 7.41 -6.51
C TYR A 135 -20.13 8.11 -6.92
N PHE A 136 -19.53 7.70 -8.05
CA PHE A 136 -18.38 8.37 -8.62
C PHE A 136 -18.68 9.83 -8.95
N GLU A 137 -19.74 10.11 -9.67
CA GLU A 137 -20.11 11.47 -10.08
C GLU A 137 -20.43 12.38 -8.90
N ASP A 138 -21.20 11.89 -7.93
CA ASP A 138 -21.70 12.69 -6.82
C ASP A 138 -20.64 12.93 -5.72
N ASN A 139 -19.73 11.95 -5.48
CA ASN A 139 -18.86 11.96 -4.31
C ASN A 139 -17.37 11.91 -4.63
N VAL A 140 -16.97 11.19 -5.69
CA VAL A 140 -15.56 10.90 -5.96
C VAL A 140 -14.97 11.92 -6.91
N TYR A 141 -15.61 12.14 -8.06
CA TYR A 141 -15.15 13.06 -9.09
C TYR A 141 -14.81 14.48 -8.58
N PRO A 142 -15.63 15.11 -7.70
CA PRO A 142 -15.36 16.48 -7.24
C PRO A 142 -14.10 16.64 -6.39
N VAL A 143 -13.56 15.53 -5.83
CA VAL A 143 -12.37 15.56 -4.94
C VAL A 143 -11.12 15.01 -5.60
N LEU A 144 -11.22 14.53 -6.85
CA LEU A 144 -10.07 14.01 -7.58
C LEU A 144 -9.26 15.13 -8.23
N THR A 145 -7.95 14.95 -8.24
CA THR A 145 -6.99 15.84 -8.91
C THR A 145 -6.12 15.02 -9.85
N PRO A 146 -6.57 14.75 -11.08
CA PRO A 146 -5.78 14.04 -12.06
C PRO A 146 -4.58 14.89 -12.52
N MET A 147 -3.44 14.24 -12.72
CA MET A 147 -2.20 14.86 -13.22
C MET A 147 -1.72 14.07 -14.42
N ALA A 148 -1.35 14.76 -15.49
CA ALA A 148 -0.74 14.14 -16.66
C ALA A 148 0.67 14.73 -16.86
N MET A 149 1.61 13.88 -17.23
CA MET A 149 2.97 14.24 -17.60
C MET A 149 3.01 14.52 -19.11
N ASP A 150 3.60 15.64 -19.49
CA ASP A 150 3.92 15.97 -20.87
C ASP A 150 5.33 16.58 -20.95
N SER A 151 5.79 16.92 -22.15
CA SER A 151 7.12 17.51 -22.36
C SER A 151 7.39 18.80 -21.59
N SER A 152 6.34 19.46 -21.08
CA SER A 152 6.41 20.72 -20.33
C SER A 152 6.19 20.52 -18.82
N ARG A 153 5.72 19.35 -18.38
CA ARG A 153 5.39 19.05 -16.99
C ARG A 153 6.19 17.85 -16.52
N PRO A 154 7.04 18.03 -15.49
CA PRO A 154 7.81 16.93 -14.90
C PRO A 154 6.89 15.91 -14.25
N PHE A 155 7.46 14.72 -13.95
CA PHE A 155 6.77 13.68 -13.22
C PHE A 155 6.19 14.22 -11.90
N PRO A 156 4.91 13.94 -11.60
CA PRO A 156 4.25 14.48 -10.41
C PRO A 156 4.86 13.91 -9.13
N LEU A 157 4.91 14.75 -8.09
CA LEU A 157 5.35 14.32 -6.78
C LEU A 157 4.32 13.37 -6.16
N ILE A 158 4.67 12.10 -6.06
CA ILE A 158 3.86 11.11 -5.37
C ILE A 158 4.23 11.09 -3.89
N ARG A 159 3.22 11.26 -3.03
CA ARG A 159 3.40 11.30 -1.58
C ARG A 159 3.66 9.91 -1.01
N ASN A 160 4.40 9.86 0.09
CA ASN A 160 4.66 8.62 0.82
C ASN A 160 3.36 7.93 1.27
N LYS A 161 3.26 6.61 1.07
CA LYS A 161 2.14 5.73 1.46
C LYS A 161 0.79 6.05 0.80
N THR A 162 0.73 6.97 -0.16
CA THR A 162 -0.52 7.21 -0.87
C THR A 162 -0.78 6.12 -1.91
N LEU A 163 -2.04 5.69 -1.99
CA LEU A 163 -2.52 4.86 -3.08
C LEU A 163 -2.85 5.76 -4.27
N ASN A 164 -2.36 5.40 -5.44
CA ASN A 164 -2.55 6.15 -6.67
C ASN A 164 -2.95 5.19 -7.79
N ILE A 165 -3.63 5.72 -8.79
CA ILE A 165 -3.87 5.01 -10.04
C ILE A 165 -3.01 5.67 -11.10
N GLY A 166 -2.10 4.90 -11.69
CA GLY A 166 -1.32 5.29 -12.85
C GLY A 166 -2.04 4.86 -14.12
N ALA A 167 -2.01 5.71 -15.12
CA ALA A 167 -2.62 5.42 -16.43
C ALA A 167 -1.68 5.78 -17.58
N LEU A 168 -1.77 5.01 -18.66
CA LEU A 168 -1.23 5.40 -19.97
C LEU A 168 -2.36 5.98 -20.80
N ILE A 169 -2.13 7.18 -21.29
CA ILE A 169 -3.10 7.91 -22.09
C ILE A 169 -2.50 8.33 -23.42
N SER A 170 -3.32 8.42 -24.46
CA SER A 170 -2.93 8.97 -25.77
C SER A 170 -3.91 10.04 -26.22
N LYS A 171 -3.46 11.08 -26.93
CA LYS A 171 -4.35 12.11 -27.45
C LYS A 171 -5.39 11.52 -28.40
N LYS A 172 -6.66 11.87 -28.21
CA LYS A 172 -7.72 11.55 -29.18
C LYS A 172 -7.40 12.24 -30.48
N GLU A 173 -7.30 11.46 -31.56
CA GLU A 173 -7.15 12.04 -32.92
C GLU A 173 -8.42 12.85 -33.26
N LYS A 174 -8.25 14.15 -33.52
CA LYS A 174 -9.29 14.89 -34.23
C LYS A 174 -9.40 14.28 -35.62
N SER A 175 -10.60 13.83 -35.98
CA SER A 175 -10.90 13.16 -37.25
C SER A 175 -10.76 14.09 -38.46
N ASP A 176 -9.59 14.69 -38.68
CA ASP A 176 -9.25 15.33 -39.94
C ASP A 176 -8.48 14.33 -40.80
N LYS A 177 -9.23 13.75 -41.74
CA LYS A 177 -8.77 12.81 -42.78
C LYS A 177 -7.77 13.51 -43.69
N LEU A 178 -6.48 13.47 -43.45
CA LEU A 178 -5.51 13.68 -44.59
C LEU A 178 -4.05 13.27 -44.34
N ASN A 179 -3.58 12.73 -43.24
CA ASN A 179 -2.22 12.19 -43.19
C ASN A 179 -2.12 10.92 -42.36
N LYS A 180 -2.28 9.77 -43.04
CA LYS A 180 -2.08 8.40 -42.49
C LYS A 180 -0.60 8.00 -42.52
N LYS A 181 0.30 8.65 -41.81
CA LYS A 181 1.69 8.17 -41.80
C LYS A 181 2.42 8.07 -40.48
N ASP A 182 1.88 8.56 -39.37
CA ASP A 182 2.49 8.34 -38.05
C ASP A 182 1.43 7.89 -37.02
N LYS A 183 1.19 6.56 -37.01
CA LYS A 183 0.22 5.90 -36.13
C LYS A 183 0.80 5.47 -34.77
N THR A 184 1.75 6.16 -34.22
CA THR A 184 2.16 6.00 -32.82
C THR A 184 1.87 7.29 -32.09
N GLY A 185 0.60 7.46 -31.67
CA GLY A 185 0.26 8.52 -30.74
C GLY A 185 1.21 8.45 -29.53
N GLU A 186 1.84 9.57 -29.19
CA GLU A 186 2.73 9.64 -28.03
C GLU A 186 1.98 9.18 -26.79
N LEU A 187 2.48 8.13 -26.13
CA LEU A 187 1.93 7.64 -24.87
C LEU A 187 2.40 8.55 -23.74
N LEU A 188 1.45 9.08 -23.00
CA LEU A 188 1.72 9.94 -21.84
C LEU A 188 1.37 9.20 -20.56
N PHE A 189 2.14 9.44 -19.52
CA PHE A 189 1.82 8.99 -18.17
C PHE A 189 0.84 9.97 -17.52
N ALA A 190 -0.19 9.42 -16.89
CA ALA A 190 -1.11 10.16 -16.06
C ALA A 190 -1.29 9.45 -14.72
N THR A 191 -1.63 10.19 -13.70
CA THR A 191 -1.90 9.61 -12.37
C THR A 191 -2.97 10.39 -11.63
N VAL A 192 -3.69 9.70 -10.76
CA VAL A 192 -4.64 10.29 -9.82
C VAL A 192 -4.49 9.62 -8.46
N GLN A 193 -4.41 10.43 -7.41
CA GLN A 193 -4.36 9.90 -6.04
C GLN A 193 -5.74 9.45 -5.60
N VAL A 194 -5.83 8.25 -5.01
CA VAL A 194 -7.04 7.79 -4.32
C VAL A 194 -7.25 8.66 -3.06
N PRO A 195 -8.37 9.40 -2.97
CA PRO A 195 -8.54 10.40 -1.93
C PRO A 195 -8.78 9.78 -0.55
N SER A 196 -7.95 10.12 0.43
CA SER A 196 -8.06 9.61 1.81
C SER A 196 -9.20 10.22 2.62
N VAL A 197 -9.82 11.31 2.12
CA VAL A 197 -10.99 11.95 2.74
C VAL A 197 -12.27 11.14 2.54
N LEU A 198 -12.31 10.28 1.53
CA LEU A 198 -13.42 9.35 1.28
C LEU A 198 -13.16 7.98 1.93
N PRO A 199 -14.22 7.24 2.28
CA PRO A 199 -14.07 5.87 2.73
C PRO A 199 -13.56 4.99 1.60
N ARG A 200 -12.43 4.28 1.83
CA ARG A 200 -11.86 3.39 0.82
C ARG A 200 -12.74 2.17 0.52
N VAL A 201 -13.49 1.70 1.51
CA VAL A 201 -14.44 0.58 1.36
C VAL A 201 -15.85 1.16 1.25
N VAL A 202 -16.45 1.01 0.08
CA VAL A 202 -17.78 1.54 -0.25
C VAL A 202 -18.77 0.40 -0.28
N GLN A 203 -19.87 0.53 0.47
CA GLN A 203 -20.95 -0.45 0.43
C GLN A 203 -21.84 -0.18 -0.80
N ILE A 204 -22.13 -1.24 -1.53
CA ILE A 204 -22.94 -1.22 -2.74
C ILE A 204 -24.14 -2.16 -2.60
N PRO A 205 -25.18 -2.09 -3.46
CA PRO A 205 -26.31 -2.99 -3.43
C PRO A 205 -25.91 -4.46 -3.44
N SER A 206 -26.46 -5.25 -2.54
CA SER A 206 -26.22 -6.69 -2.44
C SER A 206 -27.20 -7.48 -3.27
N LYS A 207 -26.77 -8.66 -3.77
CA LYS A 207 -27.63 -9.58 -4.55
C LYS A 207 -28.69 -10.29 -3.67
N LYS A 208 -28.39 -10.44 -2.37
CA LYS A 208 -29.26 -11.11 -1.40
C LYS A 208 -29.55 -10.19 -0.24
N ASP A 209 -30.76 -10.23 0.27
CA ASP A 209 -31.14 -9.53 1.49
C ASP A 209 -30.36 -10.10 2.69
N GLY A 210 -29.86 -9.23 3.52
CA GLY A 210 -29.04 -9.59 4.68
C GLY A 210 -27.54 -9.69 4.41
N ASP A 211 -27.12 -9.85 3.16
CA ASP A 211 -25.70 -9.82 2.78
C ASP A 211 -25.19 -8.38 2.70
N THR A 212 -23.88 -8.22 2.79
CA THR A 212 -23.21 -6.93 2.58
C THR A 212 -22.22 -7.08 1.44
N THR A 213 -22.37 -6.28 0.40
CA THR A 213 -21.43 -6.20 -0.70
C THR A 213 -20.68 -4.89 -0.66
N VAL A 214 -19.38 -4.95 -0.86
CA VAL A 214 -18.50 -3.78 -0.86
C VAL A 214 -17.59 -3.79 -2.07
N ILE A 215 -17.17 -2.59 -2.48
CA ILE A 215 -16.15 -2.36 -3.52
C ILE A 215 -15.11 -1.39 -2.96
N LEU A 216 -13.89 -1.44 -3.48
CA LEU A 216 -12.83 -0.50 -3.11
C LEU A 216 -12.92 0.79 -3.93
N LEU A 217 -12.49 1.88 -3.35
CA LEU A 217 -12.57 3.21 -3.97
C LEU A 217 -11.70 3.30 -5.23
N GLU A 218 -10.54 2.63 -5.23
CA GLU A 218 -9.68 2.51 -6.40
C GLU A 218 -10.40 1.86 -7.58
N GLU A 219 -11.17 0.80 -7.37
CA GLU A 219 -11.97 0.14 -8.42
C GLU A 219 -13.05 1.06 -9.01
N ILE A 220 -13.66 1.90 -8.15
CA ILE A 220 -14.64 2.91 -8.59
C ILE A 220 -13.98 3.95 -9.48
N ILE A 221 -12.75 4.35 -9.14
CA ILE A 221 -11.99 5.35 -9.91
C ILE A 221 -11.53 4.74 -11.23
N GLU A 222 -10.97 3.53 -11.22
CA GLU A 222 -10.51 2.85 -12.44
C GLU A 222 -11.63 2.64 -13.44
N ARG A 223 -12.79 2.20 -12.97
CA ARG A 223 -14.00 2.05 -13.81
C ARG A 223 -14.38 3.35 -14.53
N ASN A 224 -14.13 4.50 -13.93
CA ASN A 224 -14.54 5.80 -14.45
C ASN A 224 -13.33 6.66 -14.88
N ILE A 225 -12.17 6.05 -15.06
CA ILE A 225 -10.92 6.78 -15.33
C ILE A 225 -10.99 7.63 -16.60
N ASP A 226 -11.70 7.17 -17.62
CA ASP A 226 -11.92 7.90 -18.88
C ASP A 226 -12.57 9.27 -18.67
N LYS A 227 -13.42 9.41 -17.65
CA LYS A 227 -14.09 10.67 -17.30
C LYS A 227 -13.12 11.73 -16.78
N LEU A 228 -11.94 11.31 -16.31
CA LEU A 228 -10.90 12.22 -15.82
C LEU A 228 -10.03 12.80 -16.95
N PHE A 229 -9.94 12.10 -18.10
CA PHE A 229 -9.05 12.43 -19.20
C PHE A 229 -9.81 12.61 -20.53
N LEU A 230 -10.80 13.51 -20.55
CA LEU A 230 -11.77 13.67 -21.64
C LEU A 230 -11.17 13.86 -23.05
N SER A 231 -9.98 14.48 -23.14
CA SER A 231 -9.28 14.73 -24.42
C SER A 231 -8.30 13.60 -24.82
N TYR A 232 -8.29 12.51 -24.04
CA TYR A 232 -7.38 11.38 -24.24
C TYR A 232 -8.17 10.07 -24.25
N ASP A 233 -7.59 9.07 -24.92
CA ASP A 233 -7.98 7.69 -24.79
C ASP A 233 -7.12 7.04 -23.69
N VAL A 234 -7.73 6.39 -22.72
CA VAL A 234 -7.01 5.63 -21.69
C VAL A 234 -6.70 4.25 -22.22
N ILE A 235 -5.41 3.90 -22.26
CA ILE A 235 -4.92 2.62 -22.78
C ILE A 235 -4.92 1.56 -21.68
N CYS A 236 -4.46 1.93 -20.48
CA CYS A 236 -4.52 1.10 -19.29
C CYS A 236 -4.52 1.99 -18.05
N ALA A 237 -5.02 1.44 -16.94
CA ALA A 237 -4.98 2.07 -15.64
C ALA A 237 -4.75 1.00 -14.58
N HIS A 238 -3.85 1.25 -13.62
CA HIS A 238 -3.51 0.29 -12.56
C HIS A 238 -3.16 1.01 -11.26
N PRO A 239 -3.54 0.46 -10.11
CA PRO A 239 -3.15 1.00 -8.81
C PRO A 239 -1.66 0.77 -8.56
N TYR A 240 -1.05 1.75 -7.89
CA TYR A 240 0.31 1.66 -7.37
C TYR A 240 0.47 2.44 -6.07
N ARG A 241 1.46 2.05 -5.29
CA ARG A 241 1.78 2.67 -4.01
C ARG A 241 3.29 2.69 -3.80
N ILE A 242 3.80 3.79 -3.27
CA ILE A 242 5.23 3.90 -2.96
C ILE A 242 5.45 4.11 -1.47
N MET A 243 6.61 3.68 -1.00
CA MET A 243 7.16 4.05 0.31
C MET A 243 8.46 4.79 0.12
N ARG A 244 8.59 5.90 0.85
CA ARG A 244 9.77 6.74 0.85
C ARG A 244 10.54 6.58 2.15
N ASN A 245 11.83 6.84 2.08
CA ASN A 245 12.66 6.97 3.27
C ASN A 245 12.05 8.03 4.20
N ALA A 246 11.72 7.60 5.42
CA ALA A 246 11.17 8.45 6.47
C ALA A 246 12.10 8.51 7.70
N ASP A 247 13.30 7.96 7.58
CA ASP A 247 14.31 8.06 8.64
C ASP A 247 14.81 9.50 8.73
N LEU A 248 14.73 10.06 9.94
CA LEU A 248 15.14 11.41 10.24
C LEU A 248 16.48 11.34 10.98
N THR A 249 17.56 11.62 10.31
CA THR A 249 18.81 11.96 10.99
C THR A 249 18.76 13.44 11.37
N ILE A 250 18.47 13.74 12.63
CA ILE A 250 18.58 15.08 13.19
C ILE A 250 19.95 15.13 13.87
N ASP A 251 20.82 15.97 13.37
CA ASP A 251 22.06 16.31 14.06
C ASP A 251 21.73 17.42 15.06
N GLU A 252 21.53 17.03 16.32
CA GLU A 252 21.12 17.95 17.39
C GLU A 252 22.27 18.91 17.75
N ASP A 253 23.52 18.51 17.47
CA ASP A 253 24.71 19.29 17.82
C ASP A 253 25.00 20.42 16.83
N GLU A 254 24.49 20.34 15.59
CA GLU A 254 24.67 21.35 14.54
C GLU A 254 23.46 22.29 14.34
N ALA A 255 22.33 22.04 15.01
CA ALA A 255 21.10 22.78 14.78
C ALA A 255 21.04 24.06 15.66
N GLU A 256 21.28 25.23 15.08
CA GLU A 256 21.08 26.54 15.73
C GLU A 256 19.61 26.76 16.14
N ASP A 257 18.64 26.17 15.40
CA ASP A 257 17.20 26.16 15.72
C ASP A 257 16.61 24.78 15.42
N LEU A 258 16.39 23.99 16.46
CA LEU A 258 15.82 22.64 16.39
C LEU A 258 14.46 22.59 15.69
N LEU A 259 13.61 23.63 15.87
CA LEU A 259 12.29 23.69 15.24
C LEU A 259 12.38 23.88 13.73
N VAL A 260 13.29 24.72 13.26
CA VAL A 260 13.53 24.94 11.83
C VAL A 260 14.11 23.68 11.19
N GLU A 261 15.05 23.01 11.88
CA GLU A 261 15.63 21.75 11.39
C GLU A 261 14.57 20.64 11.34
N ILE A 262 13.73 20.48 12.37
CA ILE A 262 12.60 19.56 12.36
C ILE A 262 11.65 19.86 11.20
N GLN A 263 11.32 21.12 10.95
CA GLN A 263 10.47 21.50 9.80
C GLN A 263 11.12 21.19 8.46
N ARG A 264 12.43 21.40 8.34
CA ARG A 264 13.23 21.07 7.15
C ARG A 264 13.25 19.56 6.91
N GLN A 265 13.45 18.77 7.96
CA GLN A 265 13.46 17.30 7.90
C GLN A 265 12.06 16.74 7.61
N LEU A 266 11.01 17.31 8.17
CA LEU A 266 9.62 16.94 7.84
C LEU A 266 9.29 17.22 6.37
N LYS A 267 9.82 18.28 5.78
CA LYS A 267 9.73 18.50 4.33
C LYS A 267 10.53 17.47 3.54
N LYS A 268 11.75 17.14 3.96
CA LYS A 268 12.56 16.09 3.33
C LYS A 268 11.88 14.70 3.34
N ARG A 269 11.09 14.38 4.37
CA ARG A 269 10.29 13.14 4.41
C ARG A 269 9.36 12.97 3.20
N GLN A 270 8.84 14.05 2.67
CA GLN A 270 7.97 14.00 1.49
C GLN A 270 8.77 13.74 0.19
N TRP A 271 10.08 13.98 0.21
CA TRP A 271 11.00 13.95 -0.93
C TRP A 271 12.07 12.85 -0.81
N GLY A 272 12.02 12.03 0.24
CA GLY A 272 12.97 10.94 0.44
C GLY A 272 12.97 9.95 -0.74
N GLU A 273 14.08 9.24 -0.92
CA GLU A 273 14.21 8.17 -1.92
C GLU A 273 13.04 7.18 -1.82
N VAL A 274 12.57 6.70 -2.97
CA VAL A 274 11.57 5.62 -2.99
C VAL A 274 12.29 4.31 -2.66
N ILE A 275 11.88 3.68 -1.58
CA ILE A 275 12.49 2.46 -1.04
C ILE A 275 11.67 1.20 -1.32
N ARG A 276 10.40 1.36 -1.68
CA ARG A 276 9.50 0.27 -2.06
C ARG A 276 8.43 0.76 -3.01
N LEU A 277 8.16 -0.03 -4.04
CA LEU A 277 7.05 0.14 -4.97
C LEU A 277 6.14 -1.08 -4.91
N GLU A 278 4.86 -0.88 -4.64
CA GLU A 278 3.82 -1.90 -4.74
C GLU A 278 2.99 -1.63 -5.98
N VAL A 279 2.79 -2.64 -6.80
CA VAL A 279 2.01 -2.60 -8.02
C VAL A 279 1.07 -3.80 -8.09
N GLU A 280 0.00 -3.70 -8.84
CA GLU A 280 -0.85 -4.83 -9.17
C GLU A 280 -0.09 -5.87 -10.01
N ASP A 281 -0.32 -7.16 -9.80
CA ASP A 281 0.38 -8.29 -10.46
C ASP A 281 0.17 -8.35 -11.99
N LYS A 282 -0.76 -7.59 -12.53
CA LYS A 282 -1.08 -7.50 -13.97
C LYS A 282 -0.84 -6.11 -14.55
N MET A 283 -0.06 -5.28 -13.87
CA MET A 283 0.25 -3.95 -14.36
C MET A 283 0.89 -4.01 -15.75
N ASP A 284 0.46 -3.13 -16.66
CA ASP A 284 1.05 -2.99 -18.00
C ASP A 284 2.56 -2.71 -17.89
N GLU A 285 3.37 -3.51 -18.59
CA GLU A 285 4.83 -3.42 -18.53
C GLU A 285 5.39 -2.04 -18.92
N ARG A 286 4.71 -1.32 -19.81
CA ARG A 286 5.10 0.04 -20.22
C ARG A 286 4.90 1.02 -19.06
N LEU A 287 3.78 0.89 -18.34
CA LEU A 287 3.49 1.69 -17.17
C LEU A 287 4.50 1.39 -16.03
N LEU A 288 4.75 0.12 -15.76
CA LEU A 288 5.75 -0.31 -14.78
C LEU A 288 7.13 0.24 -15.11
N LYS A 289 7.53 0.21 -16.39
CA LYS A 289 8.83 0.76 -16.84
C LYS A 289 8.95 2.26 -16.56
N ILE A 290 7.89 3.03 -16.77
CA ILE A 290 7.86 4.46 -16.45
C ILE A 290 8.05 4.65 -14.93
N LEU A 291 7.26 3.96 -14.10
CA LEU A 291 7.35 4.05 -12.65
C LEU A 291 8.75 3.67 -12.13
N LYS A 292 9.36 2.61 -12.69
CA LYS A 292 10.73 2.18 -12.35
C LYS A 292 11.76 3.26 -12.66
N THR A 293 11.64 3.89 -13.82
CA THR A 293 12.58 4.93 -14.27
C THR A 293 12.42 6.19 -13.44
N GLU A 294 11.19 6.65 -13.23
CA GLU A 294 10.91 7.91 -12.52
C GLU A 294 11.20 7.83 -11.01
N PHE A 295 11.04 6.65 -10.43
CA PHE A 295 11.36 6.42 -9.00
C PHE A 295 12.78 5.93 -8.76
N ASP A 296 13.58 5.68 -9.81
CA ASP A 296 14.93 5.09 -9.72
C ASP A 296 14.97 3.85 -8.82
N ILE A 297 13.96 2.96 -8.96
CA ILE A 297 13.77 1.82 -8.08
C ILE A 297 14.27 0.51 -8.72
N LYS A 298 14.89 -0.35 -7.89
CA LYS A 298 15.43 -1.64 -8.32
C LYS A 298 14.35 -2.73 -8.26
N GLU A 299 14.50 -3.77 -9.09
CA GLU A 299 13.59 -4.94 -9.08
C GLU A 299 13.40 -5.55 -7.68
N ALA A 300 14.45 -5.63 -6.89
CA ALA A 300 14.42 -6.17 -5.53
C ALA A 300 13.50 -5.40 -4.55
N ASP A 301 13.10 -4.20 -4.93
CA ASP A 301 12.26 -3.29 -4.13
C ASP A 301 10.84 -3.13 -4.71
N ILE A 302 10.51 -3.90 -5.78
CA ILE A 302 9.20 -3.90 -6.44
C ILE A 302 8.42 -5.12 -5.97
N PHE A 303 7.19 -4.89 -5.54
CA PHE A 303 6.28 -5.92 -5.06
C PHE A 303 5.05 -5.99 -5.96
N GLU A 304 4.94 -7.07 -6.73
CA GLU A 304 3.76 -7.38 -7.53
C GLU A 304 2.71 -8.05 -6.62
N ILE A 305 1.55 -7.44 -6.53
CA ILE A 305 0.52 -7.76 -5.55
C ILE A 305 -0.71 -8.33 -6.23
N ASN A 306 -1.06 -9.56 -5.88
CA ASN A 306 -2.31 -10.19 -6.30
C ASN A 306 -3.41 -9.86 -5.29
N GLY A 307 -4.04 -8.72 -5.43
CA GLY A 307 -5.11 -8.24 -4.56
C GLY A 307 -4.99 -6.74 -4.23
N PRO A 308 -5.82 -6.23 -3.33
CA PRO A 308 -5.84 -4.81 -3.01
C PRO A 308 -4.51 -4.36 -2.36
N LEU A 309 -3.92 -3.30 -2.88
CA LEU A 309 -2.74 -2.69 -2.26
C LEU A 309 -3.10 -2.14 -0.88
N ASP A 310 -2.11 -2.02 0.02
CA ASP A 310 -2.31 -1.43 1.35
C ASP A 310 -3.42 -2.10 2.19
N LEU A 311 -3.12 -3.27 2.74
CA LEU A 311 -4.05 -4.01 3.61
C LEU A 311 -4.31 -3.36 4.98
N THR A 312 -3.67 -2.23 5.29
CA THR A 312 -3.95 -1.47 6.54
C THR A 312 -5.39 -0.97 6.59
N MET A 313 -6.04 -0.85 5.42
CA MET A 313 -7.46 -0.49 5.32
C MET A 313 -8.39 -1.44 6.08
N LEU A 314 -8.03 -2.72 6.19
CA LEU A 314 -8.85 -3.74 6.85
C LEU A 314 -9.13 -3.37 8.31
N MET A 315 -8.22 -2.69 8.99
CA MET A 315 -8.43 -2.20 10.35
C MET A 315 -9.59 -1.21 10.43
N LYS A 316 -9.63 -0.22 9.52
CA LYS A 316 -10.68 0.82 9.48
C LYS A 316 -12.04 0.22 9.11
N TYR A 317 -12.06 -0.71 8.17
CA TYR A 317 -13.27 -1.41 7.74
C TYR A 317 -13.91 -2.19 8.89
N MET A 318 -13.12 -2.93 9.67
CA MET A 318 -13.60 -3.73 10.79
C MET A 318 -14.17 -2.88 11.92
N VAL A 319 -13.50 -1.78 12.28
CA VAL A 319 -13.99 -0.87 13.32
C VAL A 319 -15.35 -0.28 12.93
N ARG A 320 -15.51 0.14 11.67
CA ARG A 320 -16.78 0.70 11.18
C ARG A 320 -17.90 -0.32 11.23
N ARG A 321 -17.62 -1.58 10.87
CA ARG A 321 -18.65 -2.65 10.89
C ARG A 321 -18.95 -3.15 12.30
N ALA A 322 -17.96 -3.26 13.18
CA ALA A 322 -18.20 -3.58 14.58
C ALA A 322 -19.16 -2.55 15.21
N LEU A 323 -19.00 -1.27 14.90
CA LEU A 323 -19.90 -0.19 15.35
C LEU A 323 -21.32 -0.31 14.72
N MET A 324 -21.45 -0.81 13.49
CA MET A 324 -22.76 -1.06 12.87
C MET A 324 -23.48 -2.27 13.48
N LEU A 325 -22.75 -3.34 13.75
CA LEU A 325 -23.29 -4.56 14.36
C LEU A 325 -23.68 -4.34 15.85
N THR A 326 -22.98 -3.47 16.57
CA THR A 326 -23.34 -3.08 17.93
C THR A 326 -24.61 -2.22 18.01
N ARG A 327 -25.02 -1.57 16.91
CA ARG A 327 -26.35 -0.94 16.82
C ARG A 327 -27.50 -1.92 16.66
N HIS A 328 -27.23 -3.18 16.29
CA HIS A 328 -28.27 -4.18 16.02
C HIS A 328 -28.34 -5.37 16.98
N ARG A 329 -27.35 -5.67 17.83
CA ARG A 329 -27.41 -6.63 18.95
C ARG A 329 -26.13 -6.59 19.82
N ASP A 330 -26.30 -6.57 21.13
CA ASP A 330 -25.50 -6.92 22.31
C ASP A 330 -24.13 -7.67 22.16
N ILE A 331 -23.32 -7.36 21.16
CA ILE A 331 -21.93 -7.87 21.03
C ILE A 331 -20.94 -6.97 21.80
N SER A 332 -21.42 -5.90 22.45
CA SER A 332 -20.62 -4.87 23.12
C SER A 332 -19.81 -5.38 24.32
N ARG A 333 -20.11 -6.51 24.92
CA ARG A 333 -19.41 -6.95 26.16
C ARG A 333 -18.02 -7.54 25.92
N HIS A 334 -17.74 -8.17 24.78
CA HIS A 334 -16.42 -8.78 24.51
C HIS A 334 -15.41 -7.81 23.90
N LEU A 335 -15.84 -6.94 23.00
CA LEU A 335 -14.97 -5.92 22.38
C LEU A 335 -14.56 -4.81 23.39
N TYR A 336 -15.46 -4.41 24.30
CA TYR A 336 -15.16 -3.41 25.33
C TYR A 336 -14.15 -3.89 26.38
N ARG A 337 -14.09 -5.18 26.70
CA ARG A 337 -13.10 -5.74 27.61
C ARG A 337 -11.68 -5.65 27.03
N ASN A 338 -11.50 -5.89 25.75
CA ASN A 338 -10.19 -5.83 25.08
C ASN A 338 -9.70 -4.39 24.84
N PHE A 339 -10.62 -3.42 24.66
CA PHE A 339 -10.26 -2.00 24.53
C PHE A 339 -9.87 -1.35 25.88
N ARG A 340 -10.40 -1.82 26.99
CA ARG A 340 -10.08 -1.30 28.34
C ARG A 340 -8.67 -1.72 28.80
N MET A 341 -8.14 -2.83 28.34
CA MET A 341 -6.77 -3.29 28.67
C MET A 341 -5.67 -2.46 28.00
N ARG A 342 -5.93 -1.78 26.88
CA ARG A 342 -4.92 -0.94 26.20
C ARG A 342 -4.70 0.44 26.84
N ARG A 343 -5.59 0.91 27.70
CA ARG A 343 -5.38 2.17 28.48
C ARG A 343 -4.43 2.02 29.68
N ILE A 344 -4.03 0.80 30.01
CA ILE A 344 -3.14 0.53 31.16
C ILE A 344 -1.65 0.54 30.76
N PHE A 345 -1.33 0.47 29.46
CA PHE A 345 0.07 0.47 28.95
C PHE A 345 0.50 1.75 28.22
N SER A 346 -0.28 2.82 28.31
CA SER A 346 0.10 4.16 27.82
C SER A 346 0.18 5.16 29.00
N ARG A 347 1.05 4.88 29.95
CA ARG A 347 1.63 5.85 30.89
C ARG A 347 3.09 5.53 31.09
#